data_4555d70dad7f7d45f0b93a75cb6401f0
#
_entry.id   4555d70dad7f7d45f0b93a75cb6401f0
#
_cell.length_a   1.000
_cell.length_b   1.000
_cell.length_c   1.000
_cell.angle_alpha   90.00
_cell.angle_beta   90.00
_cell.angle_gamma   90.00
#
_symmetry.space_group_name_H-M   'P 1'
#
loop_
_entity.id
_entity.type
_entity.pdbx_description
1 polymer ?
#
loop_
_entity_poly.entity_id
_entity_poly.type
_entity_poly.pdbx_seq_one_letter_code
_entity_poly.pdbx_strand_id
1 'polypeptide(L)'
;MFRYIFALLAIVFTMSMQAAPKYEVRAAWVTAVYGLDWPKTRATTPAGIRKQQAELVAMLDKLKAANFNTILFQARTRGDVLYASNIEPFNSILTGQTGRDPGYDPLAFAVDECHKRGMECHAWMVTIPLGNKKHVAALGRNSVTVQNRKICVPYKNEWFLNPGHPETKEYLMKLVNEVITRYDVDGVHFDYLRYPENAPHFSDNKEFRQYAKGRNIAQWRRDNLTDIVRYIYKGVKAVKPWVKVSTCPVGKFRDTSRYSSRGFNAYFTVYQDAQAWLKEGIQDQIYPMMYFRGNSFYPFALDWQENSYGRQVIPGLGIYFLHPSEGNWKRDEVERQINFVRAHQLAGQGHYRVKYLIDNTQNLYDELADRYYSAPALQPAMTWLDAIAPTTPESLTVKYQRGYTELSWKSSEDNDKQNAPYYVIYASNSYPVDTDNPDNIIAQRIRSVNYVYAPVRPWDSREYFAISAVDRYGNESKAVQMKSPL
;
A
#
# COMPACT_ATOMS: atom_id res chain seq x y z
N MET A 1 37.52 -23.08 -56.68
CA MET A 1 38.02 -22.93 -55.32
C MET A 1 37.31 -21.79 -54.66
N PHE A 2 36.10 -22.05 -54.14
CA PHE A 2 35.23 -21.03 -53.52
C PHE A 2 35.41 -21.05 -51.99
N ARG A 3 35.91 -19.95 -51.43
CA ARG A 3 36.00 -19.73 -49.98
C ARG A 3 34.65 -19.17 -49.51
N TYR A 4 33.89 -19.92 -48.71
CA TYR A 4 32.73 -19.42 -47.98
C TYR A 4 33.20 -18.71 -46.72
N ILE A 5 32.97 -17.42 -46.64
CA ILE A 5 33.15 -16.64 -45.43
C ILE A 5 31.83 -16.74 -44.68
N PHE A 6 31.78 -17.47 -43.55
CA PHE A 6 30.68 -17.44 -42.60
C PHE A 6 30.85 -16.20 -41.71
N ALA A 7 30.01 -15.19 -41.93
CA ALA A 7 29.85 -14.08 -41.01
C ALA A 7 28.95 -14.54 -39.87
N LEU A 8 29.52 -14.77 -38.69
CA LEU A 8 28.80 -15.00 -37.45
C LEU A 8 28.22 -13.65 -37.01
N LEU A 9 26.93 -13.44 -37.22
CA LEU A 9 26.19 -12.33 -36.60
C LEU A 9 25.95 -12.71 -35.12
N ALA A 10 26.79 -12.22 -34.23
CA ALA A 10 26.54 -12.26 -32.80
C ALA A 10 25.43 -11.24 -32.50
N ILE A 11 24.18 -11.70 -32.39
CA ILE A 11 23.07 -10.91 -31.84
C ILE A 11 23.37 -10.77 -30.35
N VAL A 12 24.02 -9.69 -29.98
CA VAL A 12 24.11 -9.26 -28.59
C VAL A 12 22.70 -8.79 -28.19
N PHE A 13 21.94 -9.64 -27.52
CA PHE A 13 20.78 -9.23 -26.77
C PHE A 13 21.28 -8.36 -25.61
N THR A 14 21.48 -7.08 -25.86
CA THR A 14 21.52 -6.11 -24.77
C THR A 14 20.12 -6.11 -24.16
N MET A 15 19.95 -6.82 -23.03
CA MET A 15 18.85 -6.52 -22.14
C MET A 15 19.04 -5.05 -21.76
N SER A 16 18.31 -4.15 -22.46
CA SER A 16 18.21 -2.77 -22.02
C SER A 16 17.61 -2.86 -20.61
N MET A 17 18.41 -2.57 -19.61
CA MET A 17 17.90 -2.35 -18.25
C MET A 17 16.86 -1.24 -18.39
N GLN A 18 15.61 -1.61 -18.22
CA GLN A 18 14.53 -0.61 -18.24
C GLN A 18 14.82 0.34 -17.08
N ALA A 19 15.01 1.63 -17.38
CA ALA A 19 15.25 2.65 -16.36
C ALA A 19 14.17 2.56 -15.28
N ALA A 20 14.53 2.81 -14.04
CA ALA A 20 13.57 2.82 -12.94
C ALA A 20 12.47 3.88 -13.25
N PRO A 21 11.19 3.54 -13.11
CA PRO A 21 10.12 4.49 -13.40
C PRO A 21 10.10 5.62 -12.35
N LYS A 22 9.85 6.86 -12.79
CA LYS A 22 9.67 8.02 -11.90
C LYS A 22 8.45 7.88 -11.00
N TYR A 23 7.36 7.28 -11.50
CA TYR A 23 6.12 7.05 -10.77
C TYR A 23 5.86 5.55 -10.65
N GLU A 24 5.89 5.03 -9.43
CA GLU A 24 5.65 3.61 -9.15
C GLU A 24 5.29 3.42 -7.68
N VAL A 25 4.22 2.69 -7.38
CA VAL A 25 3.93 2.24 -6.01
C VAL A 25 4.85 1.06 -5.67
N ARG A 26 5.65 1.20 -4.63
CA ARG A 26 6.54 0.17 -4.07
C ARG A 26 6.11 -0.13 -2.65
N ALA A 27 5.12 -1.01 -2.51
CA ALA A 27 4.46 -1.26 -1.24
C ALA A 27 5.02 -2.50 -0.53
N ALA A 28 4.98 -2.47 0.82
CA ALA A 28 5.24 -3.63 1.65
C ALA A 28 4.18 -3.75 2.75
N TRP A 29 3.65 -4.98 2.96
CA TRP A 29 2.77 -5.27 4.09
C TRP A 29 3.56 -5.53 5.35
N VAL A 30 3.27 -4.78 6.41
CA VAL A 30 3.76 -5.00 7.77
C VAL A 30 2.67 -5.69 8.57
N THR A 31 2.84 -6.99 8.78
CA THR A 31 1.84 -7.87 9.40
C THR A 31 2.01 -7.93 10.90
N ALA A 32 0.97 -7.56 11.66
CA ALA A 32 0.98 -7.60 13.11
C ALA A 32 0.33 -8.87 13.69
N VAL A 33 -0.66 -9.45 13.00
CA VAL A 33 -1.33 -10.67 13.47
C VAL A 33 -0.32 -11.76 13.84
N TYR A 34 -0.46 -12.34 15.03
CA TYR A 34 0.47 -13.33 15.61
C TYR A 34 1.94 -12.86 15.72
N GLY A 35 2.21 -11.56 15.61
CA GLY A 35 3.58 -11.03 15.62
C GLY A 35 4.42 -11.49 14.42
N LEU A 36 3.78 -11.73 13.26
CA LEU A 36 4.45 -12.29 12.09
C LEU A 36 5.59 -11.41 11.58
N ASP A 37 5.41 -10.08 11.58
CA ASP A 37 6.46 -9.14 11.24
C ASP A 37 6.81 -8.25 12.44
N TRP A 38 5.83 -7.56 13.00
CA TRP A 38 5.97 -6.63 14.12
C TRP A 38 4.70 -6.66 15.00
N PRO A 39 4.80 -6.46 16.32
CA PRO A 39 6.01 -6.35 17.11
C PRO A 39 6.59 -7.73 17.54
N LYS A 40 7.88 -7.76 17.87
CA LYS A 40 8.53 -8.93 18.48
C LYS A 40 8.65 -8.77 19.99
N THR A 41 8.79 -7.55 20.47
CA THR A 41 8.89 -7.19 21.89
C THR A 41 7.55 -6.71 22.42
N ARG A 42 7.20 -7.05 23.67
CA ARG A 42 5.99 -6.55 24.34
C ARG A 42 6.25 -5.21 25.02
N ALA A 43 5.33 -4.24 24.81
CA ALA A 43 5.34 -2.92 25.45
C ALA A 43 4.71 -2.98 26.84
N THR A 44 5.39 -3.58 27.82
CA THR A 44 4.93 -3.69 29.21
C THR A 44 5.73 -2.84 30.19
N THR A 45 6.85 -2.28 29.74
CA THR A 45 7.74 -1.39 30.47
C THR A 45 8.24 -0.27 29.55
N PRO A 46 8.77 0.85 30.07
CA PRO A 46 9.36 1.90 29.23
C PRO A 46 10.47 1.39 28.31
N ALA A 47 11.29 0.43 28.77
CA ALA A 47 12.32 -0.21 27.95
C ALA A 47 11.71 -1.07 26.84
N GLY A 48 10.64 -1.82 27.14
CA GLY A 48 9.89 -2.62 26.16
C GLY A 48 9.24 -1.75 25.09
N ILE A 49 8.65 -0.60 25.48
CA ILE A 49 8.10 0.39 24.53
C ILE A 49 9.17 0.88 23.57
N ARG A 50 10.30 1.38 24.10
CA ARG A 50 11.40 1.86 23.25
C ARG A 50 11.94 0.77 22.31
N LYS A 51 12.05 -0.46 22.79
CA LYS A 51 12.51 -1.57 21.95
C LYS A 51 11.50 -1.90 20.85
N GLN A 52 10.21 -1.95 21.17
CA GLN A 52 9.14 -2.19 20.19
C GLN A 52 9.11 -1.10 19.11
N GLN A 53 9.29 0.17 19.49
CA GLN A 53 9.41 1.28 18.56
C GLN A 53 10.67 1.17 17.69
N ALA A 54 11.82 0.85 18.28
CA ALA A 54 13.08 0.68 17.55
C ALA A 54 13.04 -0.46 16.53
N GLU A 55 12.30 -1.54 16.81
CA GLU A 55 12.06 -2.65 15.85
C GLU A 55 11.36 -2.11 14.56
N LEU A 56 10.34 -1.27 14.71
CA LEU A 56 9.64 -0.68 13.57
C LEU A 56 10.54 0.31 12.81
N VAL A 57 11.24 1.19 13.54
CA VAL A 57 12.19 2.15 12.96
C VAL A 57 13.23 1.44 12.10
N ALA A 58 13.89 0.41 12.62
CA ALA A 58 14.91 -0.36 11.87
C ALA A 58 14.34 -1.01 10.60
N MET A 59 13.10 -1.51 10.68
CA MET A 59 12.39 -2.07 9.52
C MET A 59 12.12 -1.00 8.45
N LEU A 60 11.61 0.17 8.86
CA LEU A 60 11.31 1.28 7.95
C LEU A 60 12.58 1.87 7.34
N ASP A 61 13.68 1.98 8.11
CA ASP A 61 14.99 2.42 7.61
C ASP A 61 15.48 1.50 6.49
N LYS A 62 15.39 0.19 6.71
CA LYS A 62 15.79 -0.80 5.71
C LYS A 62 14.93 -0.72 4.45
N LEU A 63 13.60 -0.57 4.58
CA LEU A 63 12.70 -0.41 3.44
C LEU A 63 12.99 0.90 2.69
N LYS A 64 13.24 2.01 3.41
CA LYS A 64 13.61 3.29 2.79
C LYS A 64 14.93 3.20 2.04
N ALA A 65 15.92 2.51 2.58
CA ALA A 65 17.22 2.33 1.91
C ALA A 65 17.09 1.59 0.56
N ALA A 66 16.08 0.74 0.40
CA ALA A 66 15.73 0.11 -0.88
C ALA A 66 14.61 0.86 -1.64
N ASN A 67 14.41 2.16 -1.39
CA ASN A 67 13.46 3.02 -2.08
C ASN A 67 12.00 2.52 -2.12
N PHE A 68 11.56 1.76 -1.09
CA PHE A 68 10.13 1.56 -0.85
C PHE A 68 9.47 2.90 -0.50
N ASN A 69 8.22 3.09 -0.91
CA ASN A 69 7.52 4.36 -0.73
C ASN A 69 6.11 4.23 -0.12
N THR A 70 5.65 3.00 0.14
CA THR A 70 4.31 2.75 0.71
C THR A 70 4.37 1.62 1.73
N ILE A 71 3.85 1.87 2.92
CA ILE A 71 3.73 0.87 3.99
C ILE A 71 2.26 0.59 4.25
N LEU A 72 1.87 -0.68 4.11
CA LEU A 72 0.54 -1.17 4.49
C LEU A 72 0.65 -1.71 5.92
N PHE A 73 0.42 -0.84 6.90
CA PHE A 73 0.58 -1.14 8.33
C PHE A 73 -0.71 -1.74 8.90
N GLN A 74 -0.64 -2.97 9.42
CA GLN A 74 -1.81 -3.66 9.95
C GLN A 74 -2.32 -3.00 11.23
N ALA A 75 -3.28 -2.08 11.08
CA ALA A 75 -3.88 -1.31 12.15
C ALA A 75 -5.04 -2.06 12.84
N ARG A 76 -5.77 -2.91 12.11
CA ARG A 76 -6.85 -3.76 12.65
C ARG A 76 -6.64 -5.22 12.24
N THR A 77 -6.75 -6.13 13.20
CA THR A 77 -6.58 -7.56 12.94
C THR A 77 -7.93 -8.30 12.89
N ARG A 78 -8.50 -8.72 14.02
CA ARG A 78 -9.73 -9.53 14.06
C ARG A 78 -10.66 -9.07 15.20
N GLY A 79 -11.22 -7.86 15.07
CA GLY A 79 -12.06 -7.25 16.11
C GLY A 79 -11.23 -6.64 17.24
N ASP A 80 -9.97 -6.36 16.97
CA ASP A 80 -9.01 -5.66 17.82
C ASP A 80 -8.02 -4.86 16.98
N VAL A 81 -7.37 -3.89 17.57
CA VAL A 81 -6.65 -2.82 16.86
C VAL A 81 -5.26 -2.55 17.43
N LEU A 82 -4.43 -1.89 16.65
CA LEU A 82 -3.09 -1.41 17.00
C LEU A 82 -3.06 0.14 17.04
N TYR A 83 -4.12 0.75 17.54
CA TYR A 83 -4.23 2.19 17.75
C TYR A 83 -5.19 2.46 18.92
N ALA A 84 -5.16 3.65 19.48
CA ALA A 84 -6.05 4.02 20.57
C ALA A 84 -7.48 4.17 20.04
N SER A 85 -8.31 3.14 20.14
CA SER A 85 -9.70 3.11 19.67
C SER A 85 -10.69 3.20 20.81
N ASN A 86 -11.82 3.88 20.58
CA ASN A 86 -12.98 3.88 21.47
C ASN A 86 -13.98 2.75 21.13
N ILE A 87 -13.74 1.98 20.07
CA ILE A 87 -14.66 1.00 19.50
C ILE A 87 -14.18 -0.43 19.74
N GLU A 88 -12.92 -0.72 19.43
CA GLU A 88 -12.33 -2.05 19.58
C GLU A 88 -11.11 -2.02 20.51
N PRO A 89 -10.83 -3.09 21.27
CA PRO A 89 -9.73 -3.12 22.22
C PRO A 89 -8.36 -3.24 21.53
N PHE A 90 -7.31 -2.82 22.24
CA PHE A 90 -5.93 -3.10 21.80
C PHE A 90 -5.68 -4.60 21.64
N ASN A 91 -4.99 -4.95 20.54
CA ASN A 91 -4.56 -6.33 20.31
C ASN A 91 -3.52 -6.77 21.35
N SER A 92 -3.66 -8.01 21.83
CA SER A 92 -2.76 -8.59 22.82
C SER A 92 -1.31 -8.71 22.36
N ILE A 93 -1.03 -8.63 21.06
CA ILE A 93 0.35 -8.72 20.57
C ILE A 93 1.23 -7.59 21.08
N LEU A 94 0.65 -6.41 21.35
CA LEU A 94 1.37 -5.23 21.83
C LEU A 94 1.93 -5.44 23.25
N THR A 95 1.15 -6.05 24.13
CA THR A 95 1.46 -6.13 25.58
C THR A 95 1.44 -7.56 26.15
N GLY A 96 0.93 -8.52 25.39
CA GLY A 96 0.62 -9.87 25.86
C GLY A 96 -0.76 -10.01 26.49
N GLN A 97 -1.53 -8.91 26.61
CA GLN A 97 -2.88 -8.89 27.19
C GLN A 97 -3.83 -8.06 26.33
N THR A 98 -4.96 -8.64 25.96
CA THR A 98 -6.02 -7.96 25.20
C THR A 98 -6.53 -6.72 25.94
N GLY A 99 -6.69 -5.61 25.22
CA GLY A 99 -7.22 -4.34 25.71
C GLY A 99 -6.28 -3.55 26.62
N ARG A 100 -5.10 -4.09 26.95
CA ARG A 100 -4.10 -3.35 27.73
C ARG A 100 -3.41 -2.31 26.85
N ASP A 101 -3.43 -1.06 27.32
CA ASP A 101 -2.74 0.07 26.69
C ASP A 101 -1.21 -0.20 26.67
N PRO A 102 -0.54 -0.13 25.49
CA PRO A 102 0.89 -0.27 25.37
C PRO A 102 1.70 0.94 25.86
N GLY A 103 1.04 2.04 26.27
CA GLY A 103 1.66 3.28 26.73
C GLY A 103 2.12 4.21 25.59
N TYR A 104 1.70 3.95 24.37
CA TYR A 104 1.86 4.80 23.19
C TYR A 104 0.84 4.39 22.11
N ASP A 105 0.65 5.23 21.09
CA ASP A 105 -0.21 4.88 19.96
C ASP A 105 0.62 4.30 18.80
N PRO A 106 0.52 2.99 18.51
CA PRO A 106 1.32 2.35 17.47
C PRO A 106 1.06 2.86 16.06
N LEU A 107 -0.20 3.21 15.71
CA LEU A 107 -0.52 3.73 14.38
C LEU A 107 -0.01 5.17 14.22
N ALA A 108 -0.18 6.04 15.21
CA ALA A 108 0.39 7.39 15.18
C ALA A 108 1.91 7.33 14.98
N PHE A 109 2.58 6.47 15.76
CA PHE A 109 4.02 6.26 15.63
C PHE A 109 4.43 5.76 14.25
N ALA A 110 3.70 4.79 13.68
CA ALA A 110 3.99 4.26 12.35
C ALA A 110 3.82 5.33 11.25
N VAL A 111 2.76 6.16 11.33
CA VAL A 111 2.52 7.26 10.39
C VAL A 111 3.66 8.27 10.45
N ASP A 112 4.04 8.73 11.65
CA ASP A 112 5.11 9.70 11.83
C ASP A 112 6.46 9.18 11.29
N GLU A 113 6.80 7.94 11.60
CA GLU A 113 8.05 7.33 11.16
C GLU A 113 8.09 7.07 9.64
N CYS A 114 6.95 6.74 9.02
CA CYS A 114 6.84 6.65 7.56
C CYS A 114 7.03 8.03 6.91
N HIS A 115 6.36 9.07 7.42
CA HIS A 115 6.43 10.43 6.87
C HIS A 115 7.83 11.04 7.00
N LYS A 116 8.55 10.82 8.11
CA LYS A 116 9.97 11.22 8.27
C LYS A 116 10.88 10.66 7.17
N ARG A 117 10.51 9.50 6.60
CA ARG A 117 11.25 8.83 5.53
C ARG A 117 10.72 9.12 4.12
N GLY A 118 9.71 10.01 4.01
CA GLY A 118 9.05 10.31 2.74
C GLY A 118 8.24 9.14 2.17
N MET A 119 7.76 8.23 3.03
CA MET A 119 6.90 7.10 2.67
C MET A 119 5.45 7.37 3.05
N GLU A 120 4.50 6.81 2.29
CA GLU A 120 3.09 6.74 2.68
C GLU A 120 2.85 5.64 3.71
N CYS A 121 1.92 5.90 4.64
CA CYS A 121 1.43 4.92 5.60
C CYS A 121 -0.07 4.71 5.40
N HIS A 122 -0.46 3.52 4.96
CA HIS A 122 -1.85 3.12 4.82
C HIS A 122 -2.26 2.25 6.01
N ALA A 123 -3.37 2.58 6.66
CA ALA A 123 -3.93 1.76 7.72
C ALA A 123 -4.56 0.50 7.11
N TRP A 124 -3.90 -0.65 7.26
CA TRP A 124 -4.41 -1.93 6.80
C TRP A 124 -5.40 -2.50 7.83
N MET A 125 -6.64 -2.70 7.39
CA MET A 125 -7.76 -3.13 8.21
C MET A 125 -8.34 -4.45 7.70
N VAL A 126 -8.19 -5.53 8.47
CA VAL A 126 -8.96 -6.78 8.25
C VAL A 126 -10.40 -6.52 8.65
N THR A 127 -11.37 -6.76 7.75
CA THR A 127 -12.73 -6.25 7.91
C THR A 127 -13.73 -7.26 8.48
N ILE A 128 -14.06 -8.30 7.73
CA ILE A 128 -15.18 -9.20 8.03
C ILE A 128 -14.86 -10.25 9.10
N PRO A 129 -13.69 -10.93 9.12
CA PRO A 129 -13.35 -11.91 10.15
C PRO A 129 -13.14 -11.25 11.54
N LEU A 130 -13.69 -11.88 12.57
CA LEU A 130 -13.54 -11.50 13.98
C LEU A 130 -12.69 -12.49 14.78
N GLY A 131 -12.24 -13.59 14.14
CA GLY A 131 -11.42 -14.60 14.74
C GLY A 131 -12.18 -15.81 15.32
N ASN A 132 -11.44 -16.75 15.85
CA ASN A 132 -12.01 -17.96 16.42
C ASN A 132 -12.70 -17.69 17.77
N LYS A 133 -13.47 -18.68 18.26
CA LYS A 133 -14.22 -18.57 19.52
C LYS A 133 -13.35 -18.19 20.72
N LYS A 134 -12.11 -18.73 20.80
CA LYS A 134 -11.17 -18.42 21.88
C LYS A 134 -10.71 -16.97 21.84
N HIS A 135 -10.38 -16.46 20.64
CA HIS A 135 -9.99 -15.08 20.43
C HIS A 135 -11.12 -14.11 20.82
N VAL A 136 -12.33 -14.34 20.29
CA VAL A 136 -13.51 -13.50 20.58
C VAL A 136 -13.85 -13.51 22.08
N ALA A 137 -13.73 -14.67 22.75
CA ALA A 137 -13.93 -14.76 24.21
C ALA A 137 -12.89 -13.94 24.99
N ALA A 138 -11.65 -13.87 24.51
CA ALA A 138 -10.59 -13.06 25.12
C ALA A 138 -10.82 -11.55 24.97
N LEU A 139 -11.56 -11.10 23.96
CA LEU A 139 -11.98 -9.68 23.81
C LEU A 139 -13.01 -9.29 24.90
N GLY A 140 -13.73 -10.26 25.47
CA GLY A 140 -14.69 -10.07 26.57
C GLY A 140 -15.84 -9.13 26.18
N ARG A 141 -16.24 -8.27 27.13
CA ARG A 141 -17.33 -7.29 26.92
C ARG A 141 -17.04 -6.25 25.84
N ASN A 142 -15.78 -6.07 25.48
CA ASN A 142 -15.35 -5.13 24.43
C ASN A 142 -15.44 -5.74 23.02
N SER A 143 -15.81 -7.01 22.90
CA SER A 143 -16.03 -7.65 21.60
C SER A 143 -17.28 -7.11 20.94
N VAL A 144 -17.23 -6.84 19.65
CA VAL A 144 -18.40 -6.51 18.82
C VAL A 144 -19.47 -7.61 18.88
N THR A 145 -19.09 -8.86 19.12
CA THR A 145 -20.05 -9.96 19.30
C THR A 145 -20.89 -9.86 20.57
N VAL A 146 -20.46 -9.04 21.52
CA VAL A 146 -21.21 -8.71 22.75
C VAL A 146 -21.92 -7.37 22.58
N GLN A 147 -21.22 -6.35 22.10
CA GLN A 147 -21.75 -4.98 21.99
C GLN A 147 -22.79 -4.82 20.88
N ASN A 148 -22.63 -5.51 19.76
CA ASN A 148 -23.55 -5.48 18.61
C ASN A 148 -23.72 -6.87 17.99
N ARG A 149 -24.29 -7.78 18.76
CA ARG A 149 -24.45 -9.19 18.40
C ARG A 149 -25.20 -9.41 17.08
N LYS A 150 -26.13 -8.54 16.73
CA LYS A 150 -26.99 -8.69 15.55
C LYS A 150 -26.24 -8.60 14.22
N ILE A 151 -25.10 -7.89 14.17
CA ILE A 151 -24.26 -7.82 12.97
C ILE A 151 -23.21 -8.94 12.91
N CYS A 152 -23.20 -9.88 13.85
CA CYS A 152 -22.18 -10.92 13.95
C CYS A 152 -22.80 -12.30 13.74
N VAL A 153 -22.12 -13.16 12.99
CA VAL A 153 -22.52 -14.54 12.74
C VAL A 153 -21.37 -15.51 13.03
N PRO A 154 -21.65 -16.65 13.65
CA PRO A 154 -20.69 -17.74 13.72
C PRO A 154 -20.73 -18.53 12.41
N TYR A 155 -19.56 -18.90 11.91
CA TYR A 155 -19.43 -19.81 10.79
C TYR A 155 -18.23 -20.74 11.01
N LYS A 156 -18.48 -22.05 10.97
CA LYS A 156 -17.49 -23.06 11.40
C LYS A 156 -17.00 -22.76 12.83
N ASN A 157 -15.71 -22.63 13.05
CA ASN A 157 -15.13 -22.33 14.38
C ASN A 157 -14.74 -20.84 14.56
N GLU A 158 -15.22 -19.97 13.68
CA GLU A 158 -14.87 -18.53 13.68
C GLU A 158 -16.11 -17.65 13.74
N TRP A 159 -15.92 -16.39 14.10
CA TRP A 159 -16.91 -15.33 14.08
C TRP A 159 -16.62 -14.36 12.93
N PHE A 160 -17.68 -13.85 12.34
CA PHE A 160 -17.63 -12.89 11.24
C PHE A 160 -18.64 -11.78 11.46
N LEU A 161 -18.34 -10.59 10.95
CA LEU A 161 -19.39 -9.63 10.66
C LEU A 161 -20.26 -10.19 9.53
N ASN A 162 -21.55 -9.88 9.56
CA ASN A 162 -22.50 -10.29 8.51
C ASN A 162 -22.60 -9.19 7.45
N PRO A 163 -22.02 -9.33 6.25
CA PRO A 163 -22.10 -8.30 5.22
C PRO A 163 -23.54 -8.02 4.75
N GLY A 164 -24.43 -8.99 4.94
CA GLY A 164 -25.86 -8.85 4.62
C GLY A 164 -26.68 -8.02 5.61
N HIS A 165 -26.13 -7.72 6.78
CA HIS A 165 -26.80 -6.87 7.76
C HIS A 165 -26.51 -5.38 7.51
N PRO A 166 -27.52 -4.50 7.34
CA PRO A 166 -27.33 -3.09 6.97
C PRO A 166 -26.37 -2.31 7.87
N GLU A 167 -26.39 -2.56 9.18
CA GLU A 167 -25.52 -1.88 10.14
C GLU A 167 -24.04 -2.31 10.09
N THR A 168 -23.70 -3.35 9.33
CA THR A 168 -22.29 -3.78 9.19
C THR A 168 -21.43 -2.70 8.52
N LYS A 169 -21.94 -2.05 7.47
CA LYS A 169 -21.24 -0.94 6.82
C LYS A 169 -21.07 0.27 7.73
N GLU A 170 -22.07 0.55 8.56
CA GLU A 170 -22.02 1.65 9.53
C GLU A 170 -20.98 1.39 10.63
N TYR A 171 -20.91 0.15 11.13
CA TYR A 171 -19.91 -0.26 12.09
C TYR A 171 -18.47 -0.15 11.53
N LEU A 172 -18.26 -0.64 10.31
CA LEU A 172 -16.97 -0.52 9.64
C LEU A 172 -16.61 0.95 9.38
N MET A 173 -17.58 1.78 8.97
CA MET A 173 -17.32 3.20 8.75
C MET A 173 -16.97 3.95 10.04
N LYS A 174 -17.52 3.56 11.19
CA LYS A 174 -17.12 4.14 12.50
C LYS A 174 -15.64 3.92 12.76
N LEU A 175 -15.12 2.70 12.54
CA LEU A 175 -13.70 2.38 12.67
C LEU A 175 -12.85 3.18 11.69
N VAL A 176 -13.27 3.25 10.42
CA VAL A 176 -12.57 4.02 9.39
C VAL A 176 -12.54 5.49 9.73
N ASN A 177 -13.67 6.05 10.18
CA ASN A 177 -13.77 7.47 10.57
C ASN A 177 -12.85 7.79 11.75
N GLU A 178 -12.75 6.90 12.73
CA GLU A 178 -11.80 7.03 13.84
C GLU A 178 -10.34 7.14 13.33
N VAL A 179 -9.98 6.31 12.37
CA VAL A 179 -8.64 6.32 11.76
C VAL A 179 -8.39 7.59 10.96
N ILE A 180 -9.25 7.93 10.00
CA ILE A 180 -9.00 9.07 9.11
C ILE A 180 -9.11 10.44 9.78
N THR A 181 -9.89 10.55 10.86
CA THR A 181 -10.00 11.82 11.59
C THR A 181 -8.87 12.06 12.58
N ARG A 182 -8.34 11.01 13.19
CA ARG A 182 -7.34 11.11 14.26
C ARG A 182 -5.91 11.02 13.78
N TYR A 183 -5.68 10.40 12.60
CA TYR A 183 -4.34 10.16 12.06
C TYR A 183 -4.19 10.79 10.67
N ASP A 184 -2.96 11.20 10.34
CA ASP A 184 -2.60 11.69 9.00
C ASP A 184 -2.20 10.51 8.09
N VAL A 185 -3.07 9.46 8.05
CA VAL A 185 -2.85 8.33 7.14
C VAL A 185 -3.01 8.77 5.69
N ASP A 186 -2.19 8.21 4.80
CA ASP A 186 -2.25 8.47 3.36
C ASP A 186 -3.29 7.59 2.66
N GLY A 187 -3.69 6.49 3.31
CA GLY A 187 -4.71 5.58 2.79
C GLY A 187 -5.32 4.68 3.87
N VAL A 188 -6.46 4.09 3.53
CA VAL A 188 -7.08 2.98 4.23
C VAL A 188 -7.12 1.78 3.29
N HIS A 189 -6.59 0.64 3.76
CA HIS A 189 -6.41 -0.57 2.97
C HIS A 189 -7.21 -1.72 3.58
N PHE A 190 -8.23 -2.21 2.86
CA PHE A 190 -9.16 -3.22 3.37
C PHE A 190 -8.80 -4.62 2.92
N ASP A 191 -8.61 -5.49 3.89
CA ASP A 191 -8.39 -6.92 3.69
C ASP A 191 -9.59 -7.72 4.20
N TYR A 192 -9.76 -8.92 3.64
CA TYR A 192 -10.88 -9.80 3.95
C TYR A 192 -12.26 -9.12 3.85
N LEU A 193 -12.39 -8.11 2.98
CA LEU A 193 -13.69 -7.54 2.64
C LEU A 193 -14.41 -8.50 1.68
N ARG A 194 -14.77 -9.65 2.22
CA ARG A 194 -15.31 -10.81 1.49
C ARG A 194 -16.03 -11.77 2.41
N TYR A 195 -16.89 -12.58 1.85
CA TYR A 195 -17.42 -13.73 2.56
C TYR A 195 -16.33 -14.80 2.78
N PRO A 196 -16.49 -15.68 3.79
CA PRO A 196 -15.60 -16.82 3.98
C PRO A 196 -15.56 -17.72 2.73
N GLU A 197 -14.46 -18.43 2.57
CA GLU A 197 -14.33 -19.39 1.48
C GLU A 197 -15.35 -20.53 1.62
N ASN A 198 -15.92 -20.92 0.48
CA ASN A 198 -16.91 -21.99 0.41
C ASN A 198 -18.05 -21.79 1.43
N ALA A 199 -18.71 -20.64 1.39
CA ALA A 199 -19.74 -20.22 2.33
C ALA A 199 -21.19 -20.48 1.86
N PRO A 200 -21.56 -21.66 1.29
CA PRO A 200 -22.95 -21.92 0.91
C PRO A 200 -23.89 -21.88 2.13
N HIS A 201 -23.38 -22.24 3.31
CA HIS A 201 -24.11 -22.29 4.57
C HIS A 201 -23.74 -21.16 5.54
N PHE A 202 -23.23 -20.03 5.03
CA PHE A 202 -23.03 -18.85 5.88
C PHE A 202 -24.36 -18.37 6.45
N SER A 203 -24.39 -18.04 7.74
CA SER A 203 -25.65 -17.82 8.49
C SER A 203 -26.28 -16.44 8.21
N ASP A 204 -26.52 -16.10 6.95
CA ASP A 204 -27.14 -14.85 6.49
C ASP A 204 -28.57 -15.04 5.88
N ASN A 205 -29.17 -16.20 6.05
CA ASN A 205 -30.47 -16.52 5.47
C ASN A 205 -31.63 -15.62 5.95
N LYS A 206 -31.54 -15.11 7.17
CA LYS A 206 -32.54 -14.17 7.72
C LYS A 206 -32.50 -12.87 6.94
N GLU A 207 -31.32 -12.28 6.80
CA GLU A 207 -31.08 -11.05 6.08
C GLU A 207 -31.35 -11.22 4.58
N PHE A 208 -31.00 -12.38 4.01
CA PHE A 208 -31.33 -12.69 2.62
C PHE A 208 -32.84 -12.63 2.38
N ARG A 209 -33.67 -13.33 3.20
CA ARG A 209 -35.13 -13.27 3.07
C ARG A 209 -35.69 -11.85 3.21
N GLN A 210 -35.10 -11.06 4.08
CA GLN A 210 -35.56 -9.70 4.36
C GLN A 210 -35.14 -8.67 3.30
N TYR A 211 -33.92 -8.80 2.75
CA TYR A 211 -33.31 -7.72 1.95
C TYR A 211 -32.95 -8.11 0.50
N ALA A 212 -33.14 -9.35 0.09
CA ALA A 212 -32.72 -9.80 -1.25
C ALA A 212 -33.55 -9.17 -2.40
N LYS A 213 -34.81 -8.81 -2.16
CA LYS A 213 -35.68 -8.19 -3.19
C LYS A 213 -35.69 -8.94 -4.51
N GLY A 214 -35.84 -10.27 -4.48
CA GLY A 214 -35.89 -11.15 -5.67
C GLY A 214 -34.55 -11.51 -6.29
N ARG A 215 -33.42 -11.00 -5.81
CA ARG A 215 -32.08 -11.41 -6.27
C ARG A 215 -31.77 -12.83 -5.82
N ASN A 216 -30.94 -13.55 -6.60
CA ASN A 216 -30.35 -14.79 -6.11
C ASN A 216 -29.30 -14.49 -5.03
N ILE A 217 -28.99 -15.47 -4.17
CA ILE A 217 -28.13 -15.30 -3.01
C ILE A 217 -26.71 -14.88 -3.38
N ALA A 218 -26.16 -15.38 -4.48
CA ALA A 218 -24.79 -15.03 -4.89
C ALA A 218 -24.70 -13.57 -5.34
N GLN A 219 -25.69 -13.09 -6.12
CA GLN A 219 -25.74 -11.68 -6.52
C GLN A 219 -25.98 -10.77 -5.32
N TRP A 220 -26.92 -11.14 -4.43
CA TRP A 220 -27.18 -10.38 -3.22
C TRP A 220 -25.94 -10.24 -2.33
N ARG A 221 -25.12 -11.29 -2.18
CA ARG A 221 -23.87 -11.25 -1.42
C ARG A 221 -22.83 -10.32 -2.06
N ARG A 222 -22.70 -10.32 -3.40
CA ARG A 222 -21.84 -9.37 -4.11
C ARG A 222 -22.30 -7.93 -3.92
N ASP A 223 -23.60 -7.71 -4.01
CA ASP A 223 -24.19 -6.38 -3.82
C ASP A 223 -23.96 -5.84 -2.41
N ASN A 224 -24.03 -6.72 -1.38
CA ASN A 224 -23.75 -6.33 0.00
C ASN A 224 -22.30 -5.85 0.18
N LEU A 225 -21.34 -6.57 -0.40
CA LEU A 225 -19.92 -6.14 -0.35
C LEU A 225 -19.72 -4.83 -1.11
N THR A 226 -20.33 -4.69 -2.28
CA THR A 226 -20.28 -3.46 -3.08
C THR A 226 -20.89 -2.29 -2.32
N ASP A 227 -22.00 -2.50 -1.61
CA ASP A 227 -22.63 -1.46 -0.80
C ASP A 227 -21.75 -1.02 0.39
N ILE A 228 -21.05 -1.96 1.03
CA ILE A 228 -20.06 -1.65 2.08
C ILE A 228 -18.93 -0.80 1.50
N VAL A 229 -18.32 -1.22 0.39
CA VAL A 229 -17.23 -0.49 -0.28
C VAL A 229 -17.67 0.92 -0.66
N ARG A 230 -18.83 1.04 -1.29
CA ARG A 230 -19.41 2.34 -1.71
C ARG A 230 -19.66 3.25 -0.53
N TYR A 231 -20.21 2.72 0.56
CA TYR A 231 -20.50 3.48 1.77
C TYR A 231 -19.22 4.03 2.42
N ILE A 232 -18.21 3.18 2.55
CA ILE A 232 -16.91 3.56 3.10
C ILE A 232 -16.21 4.58 2.20
N TYR A 233 -16.17 4.33 0.88
CA TYR A 233 -15.52 5.24 -0.07
C TYR A 233 -16.13 6.65 0.02
N LYS A 234 -17.46 6.75 -0.04
CA LYS A 234 -18.15 8.03 0.07
C LYS A 234 -17.87 8.70 1.43
N GLY A 235 -17.86 7.94 2.52
CA GLY A 235 -17.56 8.46 3.84
C GLY A 235 -16.12 8.99 3.95
N VAL A 236 -15.14 8.28 3.44
CA VAL A 236 -13.74 8.73 3.42
C VAL A 236 -13.59 10.01 2.57
N LYS A 237 -14.14 10.01 1.34
CA LYS A 237 -14.02 11.17 0.45
C LYS A 237 -14.75 12.43 0.96
N ALA A 238 -15.78 12.26 1.75
CA ALA A 238 -16.48 13.39 2.40
C ALA A 238 -15.65 14.05 3.52
N VAL A 239 -14.73 13.31 4.16
CA VAL A 239 -13.92 13.81 5.29
C VAL A 239 -12.53 14.24 4.82
N LYS A 240 -11.83 13.36 4.10
CA LYS A 240 -10.47 13.58 3.56
C LYS A 240 -10.40 13.03 2.14
N PRO A 241 -10.75 13.79 1.11
CA PRO A 241 -10.88 13.29 -0.25
C PRO A 241 -9.57 12.74 -0.82
N TRP A 242 -8.43 13.22 -0.36
CA TRP A 242 -7.10 12.75 -0.77
C TRP A 242 -6.69 11.40 -0.17
N VAL A 243 -7.32 10.94 0.93
CA VAL A 243 -6.99 9.64 1.54
C VAL A 243 -7.38 8.52 0.58
N LYS A 244 -6.39 7.71 0.19
CA LYS A 244 -6.57 6.60 -0.72
C LYS A 244 -7.43 5.50 -0.10
N VAL A 245 -8.41 5.01 -0.86
CA VAL A 245 -9.23 3.85 -0.46
C VAL A 245 -8.83 2.67 -1.33
N SER A 246 -8.36 1.60 -0.70
CA SER A 246 -7.91 0.42 -1.40
C SER A 246 -8.40 -0.88 -0.79
N THR A 247 -8.47 -1.94 -1.60
CA THR A 247 -8.76 -3.32 -1.16
C THR A 247 -7.73 -4.30 -1.72
N CYS A 248 -7.56 -5.45 -1.04
CA CYS A 248 -6.80 -6.59 -1.56
C CYS A 248 -7.72 -7.80 -1.82
N PRO A 249 -8.34 -7.87 -3.01
CA PRO A 249 -9.16 -9.02 -3.37
C PRO A 249 -8.32 -10.27 -3.68
N VAL A 250 -9.00 -11.41 -3.81
CA VAL A 250 -8.38 -12.62 -4.36
C VAL A 250 -7.81 -12.32 -5.74
N GLY A 251 -6.57 -12.73 -6.00
CA GLY A 251 -5.80 -12.33 -7.18
C GLY A 251 -6.41 -12.73 -8.53
N LYS A 252 -7.16 -13.83 -8.60
CA LYS A 252 -7.94 -14.20 -9.78
C LYS A 252 -9.37 -13.66 -9.62
N PHE A 253 -9.77 -12.73 -10.49
CA PHE A 253 -11.13 -12.19 -10.41
C PHE A 253 -12.18 -13.26 -10.74
N ARG A 254 -12.08 -13.86 -11.91
CA ARG A 254 -12.88 -15.01 -12.41
C ARG A 254 -12.15 -15.65 -13.57
N ASP A 255 -12.77 -16.61 -14.25
CA ASP A 255 -12.22 -17.10 -15.51
C ASP A 255 -12.10 -15.98 -16.53
N THR A 256 -10.97 -15.92 -17.21
CA THR A 256 -10.72 -15.00 -18.32
C THR A 256 -10.84 -15.75 -19.65
N SER A 257 -10.92 -15.02 -20.77
CA SER A 257 -10.83 -15.61 -22.11
C SER A 257 -9.47 -16.28 -22.37
N ARG A 258 -8.44 -15.89 -21.60
CA ARG A 258 -7.06 -16.39 -21.74
C ARG A 258 -6.79 -17.61 -20.89
N TYR A 259 -7.39 -17.69 -19.69
CA TYR A 259 -7.11 -18.76 -18.75
C TYR A 259 -8.20 -18.95 -17.69
N SER A 260 -8.45 -20.20 -17.29
CA SER A 260 -9.40 -20.52 -16.24
C SER A 260 -8.81 -20.27 -14.84
N SER A 261 -9.60 -19.72 -13.93
CA SER A 261 -9.27 -19.58 -12.51
C SER A 261 -9.16 -20.93 -11.79
N ARG A 262 -9.61 -22.00 -12.42
CA ARG A 262 -9.75 -23.34 -11.81
C ARG A 262 -10.64 -23.35 -10.58
N GLY A 263 -11.69 -22.54 -10.60
CA GLY A 263 -12.76 -22.51 -9.61
C GLY A 263 -12.51 -21.62 -8.40
N PHE A 264 -11.27 -21.38 -7.98
CA PHE A 264 -11.00 -20.45 -6.87
C PHE A 264 -10.74 -19.03 -7.38
N ASN A 265 -11.69 -18.13 -7.10
CA ASN A 265 -11.63 -16.76 -7.57
C ASN A 265 -12.42 -15.79 -6.68
N ALA A 266 -12.23 -14.47 -6.91
CA ALA A 266 -12.89 -13.42 -6.16
C ALA A 266 -14.41 -13.42 -6.33
N TYR A 267 -14.86 -13.51 -7.57
CA TYR A 267 -16.25 -13.28 -7.95
C TYR A 267 -17.20 -14.39 -7.46
N PHE A 268 -16.84 -15.65 -7.70
CA PHE A 268 -17.72 -16.79 -7.40
C PHE A 268 -17.46 -17.39 -6.01
N THR A 269 -16.19 -17.49 -5.57
CA THR A 269 -15.85 -18.21 -4.34
C THR A 269 -16.09 -17.39 -3.08
N VAL A 270 -15.84 -16.08 -3.13
CA VAL A 270 -15.90 -15.16 -1.97
C VAL A 270 -16.74 -13.91 -2.22
N TYR A 271 -17.45 -13.88 -3.35
CA TYR A 271 -18.42 -12.83 -3.73
C TYR A 271 -17.86 -11.42 -3.85
N GLN A 272 -16.56 -11.26 -4.12
CA GLN A 272 -15.93 -9.96 -4.39
C GLN A 272 -16.09 -9.56 -5.85
N ASP A 273 -16.98 -8.60 -6.15
CA ASP A 273 -17.11 -8.02 -7.49
C ASP A 273 -16.20 -6.79 -7.66
N ALA A 274 -14.89 -7.04 -7.45
CA ALA A 274 -13.93 -5.97 -7.31
C ALA A 274 -13.63 -5.21 -8.62
N GLN A 275 -13.88 -5.82 -9.79
CA GLN A 275 -13.83 -5.09 -11.07
C GLN A 275 -15.03 -4.13 -11.22
N ALA A 276 -16.22 -4.49 -10.68
CA ALA A 276 -17.33 -3.55 -10.62
C ALA A 276 -17.04 -2.35 -9.69
N TRP A 277 -16.28 -2.56 -8.60
CA TRP A 277 -15.86 -1.45 -7.72
C TRP A 277 -14.93 -0.46 -8.44
N LEU A 278 -14.02 -0.95 -9.27
CA LEU A 278 -13.17 -0.11 -10.12
C LEU A 278 -14.00 0.64 -11.17
N LYS A 279 -14.92 -0.07 -11.85
CA LYS A 279 -15.81 0.51 -12.85
C LYS A 279 -16.72 1.61 -12.28
N GLU A 280 -17.22 1.41 -11.07
CA GLU A 280 -18.05 2.41 -10.36
C GLU A 280 -17.21 3.57 -9.81
N GLY A 281 -15.89 3.43 -9.78
CA GLY A 281 -14.98 4.46 -9.27
C GLY A 281 -14.96 4.58 -7.74
N ILE A 282 -15.32 3.50 -7.02
CA ILE A 282 -15.35 3.45 -5.55
C ILE A 282 -14.10 2.79 -4.94
N GLN A 283 -13.00 2.82 -5.69
CA GLN A 283 -11.65 2.45 -5.28
C GLN A 283 -10.65 3.41 -5.91
N ASP A 284 -9.62 3.80 -5.19
CA ASP A 284 -8.50 4.55 -5.76
C ASP A 284 -7.40 3.60 -6.21
N GLN A 285 -7.13 2.60 -5.38
CA GLN A 285 -6.13 1.57 -5.64
C GLN A 285 -6.73 0.19 -5.39
N ILE A 286 -6.22 -0.81 -6.10
CA ILE A 286 -6.55 -2.21 -5.84
C ILE A 286 -5.27 -3.03 -5.80
N TYR A 287 -5.16 -3.90 -4.79
CA TYR A 287 -4.00 -4.77 -4.54
C TYR A 287 -4.41 -6.24 -4.66
N PRO A 288 -4.69 -6.78 -5.86
CA PRO A 288 -5.05 -8.18 -5.99
C PRO A 288 -3.96 -9.07 -5.40
N MET A 289 -4.33 -10.02 -4.54
CA MET A 289 -3.39 -10.97 -3.91
C MET A 289 -2.92 -12.00 -4.94
N MET A 290 -1.97 -11.59 -5.79
CA MET A 290 -1.44 -12.37 -6.92
C MET A 290 -0.34 -13.34 -6.47
N TYR A 291 -0.59 -14.12 -5.42
CA TYR A 291 0.36 -15.08 -4.83
C TYR A 291 0.43 -16.36 -5.67
N PHE A 292 0.70 -16.18 -6.95
CA PHE A 292 0.71 -17.21 -7.97
C PHE A 292 1.90 -17.03 -8.91
N ARG A 293 2.14 -17.99 -9.80
CA ARG A 293 3.17 -17.92 -10.85
C ARG A 293 2.63 -18.44 -12.19
N GLY A 294 3.33 -18.11 -13.27
CA GLY A 294 3.01 -18.59 -14.62
C GLY A 294 1.57 -18.23 -15.03
N ASN A 295 0.86 -19.17 -15.62
CA ASN A 295 -0.50 -18.96 -16.13
C ASN A 295 -1.54 -18.62 -15.04
N SER A 296 -1.22 -18.79 -13.77
CA SER A 296 -2.07 -18.33 -12.67
C SER A 296 -1.78 -16.88 -12.25
N PHE A 297 -0.71 -16.25 -12.78
CA PHE A 297 -0.35 -14.85 -12.52
C PHE A 297 -0.62 -13.97 -13.76
N TYR A 298 0.12 -14.16 -14.84
CA TYR A 298 0.20 -13.20 -15.95
C TYR A 298 -1.13 -12.90 -16.63
N PRO A 299 -1.98 -13.90 -16.99
CA PRO A 299 -3.29 -13.61 -17.61
C PRO A 299 -4.22 -12.82 -16.69
N PHE A 300 -4.14 -13.07 -15.39
CA PHE A 300 -5.01 -12.40 -14.40
C PHE A 300 -4.49 -11.00 -14.03
N ALA A 301 -3.18 -10.78 -13.98
CA ALA A 301 -2.62 -9.45 -13.81
C ALA A 301 -3.00 -8.53 -14.99
N LEU A 302 -2.98 -9.07 -16.21
CA LEU A 302 -3.44 -8.36 -17.39
C LEU A 302 -4.97 -8.09 -17.35
N ASP A 303 -5.77 -9.07 -16.92
CA ASP A 303 -7.22 -8.90 -16.73
C ASP A 303 -7.54 -7.77 -15.73
N TRP A 304 -6.78 -7.65 -14.64
CA TRP A 304 -6.92 -6.54 -13.70
C TRP A 304 -6.59 -5.19 -14.35
N GLN A 305 -5.53 -5.11 -15.14
CA GLN A 305 -5.13 -3.87 -15.83
C GLN A 305 -6.17 -3.45 -16.88
N GLU A 306 -6.65 -4.38 -17.69
CA GLU A 306 -7.67 -4.14 -18.71
C GLU A 306 -9.02 -3.68 -18.11
N ASN A 307 -9.29 -4.05 -16.85
CA ASN A 307 -10.49 -3.67 -16.10
C ASN A 307 -10.19 -2.68 -14.97
N SER A 308 -9.13 -1.87 -15.09
CA SER A 308 -8.74 -0.87 -14.09
C SER A 308 -9.64 0.37 -14.09
N TYR A 309 -10.25 0.69 -15.22
CA TYR A 309 -11.05 1.90 -15.42
C TYR A 309 -10.32 3.19 -14.96
N GLY A 310 -9.01 3.24 -15.21
CA GLY A 310 -8.16 4.36 -14.83
C GLY A 310 -7.79 4.42 -13.34
N ARG A 311 -8.11 3.41 -12.55
CA ARG A 311 -7.66 3.27 -11.16
C ARG A 311 -6.34 2.55 -11.09
N GLN A 312 -5.62 2.71 -9.98
CA GLN A 312 -4.29 2.13 -9.82
C GLN A 312 -4.37 0.65 -9.43
N VAL A 313 -3.86 -0.22 -10.30
CA VAL A 313 -3.73 -1.66 -10.05
C VAL A 313 -2.31 -1.98 -9.59
N ILE A 314 -2.19 -2.59 -8.41
CA ILE A 314 -0.92 -2.87 -7.74
C ILE A 314 -0.94 -4.35 -7.31
N PRO A 315 -0.49 -5.29 -8.16
CA PRO A 315 -0.44 -6.70 -7.80
C PRO A 315 0.36 -6.95 -6.53
N GLY A 316 -0.23 -7.70 -5.60
CA GLY A 316 0.46 -8.23 -4.43
C GLY A 316 1.30 -9.44 -4.83
N LEU A 317 2.61 -9.37 -4.63
CA LEU A 317 3.55 -10.45 -4.94
C LEU A 317 3.78 -11.31 -3.70
N GLY A 318 3.59 -12.62 -3.84
CA GLY A 318 3.76 -13.59 -2.76
C GLY A 318 5.22 -13.94 -2.52
N ILE A 319 6.04 -12.98 -2.09
CA ILE A 319 7.49 -13.19 -1.89
C ILE A 319 7.81 -14.17 -0.75
N TYR A 320 6.85 -14.48 0.12
CA TYR A 320 7.01 -15.51 1.14
C TYR A 320 7.24 -16.90 0.53
N PHE A 321 6.73 -17.15 -0.68
CA PHE A 321 6.97 -18.40 -1.41
C PHE A 321 8.43 -18.62 -1.83
N LEU A 322 9.29 -17.62 -1.74
CA LEU A 322 10.73 -17.80 -1.92
C LEU A 322 11.35 -18.65 -0.80
N HIS A 323 10.73 -18.63 0.40
CA HIS A 323 11.24 -19.40 1.53
C HIS A 323 11.04 -20.91 1.31
N PRO A 324 12.05 -21.75 1.61
CA PRO A 324 11.96 -23.20 1.39
C PRO A 324 10.79 -23.88 2.08
N SER A 325 10.38 -23.41 3.27
CA SER A 325 9.25 -23.98 3.99
C SER A 325 7.87 -23.61 3.44
N GLU A 326 7.79 -22.63 2.52
CA GLU A 326 6.52 -22.14 1.99
C GLU A 326 6.26 -22.64 0.57
N GLY A 327 7.14 -22.37 -0.36
CA GLY A 327 6.93 -22.73 -1.76
C GLY A 327 8.20 -22.95 -2.56
N ASN A 328 9.33 -22.54 -2.00
CA ASN A 328 10.64 -22.66 -2.60
C ASN A 328 10.72 -22.14 -4.06
N TRP A 329 10.00 -21.02 -4.33
CA TRP A 329 10.11 -20.37 -5.63
C TRP A 329 11.52 -19.84 -5.84
N LYS A 330 11.90 -19.66 -7.10
CA LYS A 330 13.14 -18.98 -7.44
C LYS A 330 12.90 -17.46 -7.50
N ARG A 331 13.89 -16.67 -7.12
CA ARG A 331 13.83 -15.20 -7.14
C ARG A 331 13.47 -14.65 -8.53
N ASP A 332 13.93 -15.26 -9.60
CA ASP A 332 13.65 -14.88 -10.98
C ASP A 332 12.15 -14.87 -11.33
N GLU A 333 11.31 -15.62 -10.60
CA GLU A 333 9.86 -15.51 -10.75
C GLU A 333 9.36 -14.13 -10.30
N VAL A 334 9.82 -13.64 -9.15
CA VAL A 334 9.45 -12.29 -8.65
C VAL A 334 9.99 -11.21 -9.60
N GLU A 335 11.21 -11.37 -10.10
CA GLU A 335 11.81 -10.47 -11.08
C GLU A 335 10.98 -10.40 -12.37
N ARG A 336 10.54 -11.55 -12.90
CA ARG A 336 9.66 -11.59 -14.07
C ARG A 336 8.31 -10.91 -13.80
N GLN A 337 7.75 -11.07 -12.60
CA GLN A 337 6.50 -10.42 -12.21
C GLN A 337 6.65 -8.89 -12.16
N ILE A 338 7.73 -8.36 -11.60
CA ILE A 338 8.03 -6.92 -11.60
C ILE A 338 8.20 -6.39 -13.04
N ASN A 339 8.97 -7.09 -13.86
CA ASN A 339 9.14 -6.71 -15.27
C ASN A 339 7.81 -6.71 -16.04
N PHE A 340 6.94 -7.69 -15.77
CA PHE A 340 5.60 -7.73 -16.37
C PHE A 340 4.73 -6.56 -15.92
N VAL A 341 4.73 -6.23 -14.63
CA VAL A 341 4.00 -5.08 -14.06
C VAL A 341 4.41 -3.79 -14.77
N ARG A 342 5.71 -3.56 -14.94
CA ARG A 342 6.24 -2.37 -15.64
C ARG A 342 5.92 -2.37 -17.13
N ALA A 343 6.11 -3.50 -17.80
CA ALA A 343 5.85 -3.62 -19.25
C ALA A 343 4.38 -3.38 -19.61
N HIS A 344 3.45 -3.70 -18.71
CA HIS A 344 2.03 -3.52 -18.90
C HIS A 344 1.47 -2.28 -18.18
N GLN A 345 2.34 -1.38 -17.68
CA GLN A 345 1.97 -0.08 -17.09
C GLN A 345 0.97 -0.19 -15.92
N LEU A 346 1.08 -1.26 -15.11
CA LEU A 346 0.41 -1.31 -13.82
C LEU A 346 1.07 -0.27 -12.88
N ALA A 347 0.33 0.20 -11.89
CA ALA A 347 0.76 1.32 -11.05
C ALA A 347 1.95 1.00 -10.11
N GLY A 348 2.36 -0.24 -10.04
CA GLY A 348 3.44 -0.73 -9.19
C GLY A 348 3.13 -2.11 -8.61
N GLN A 349 3.80 -2.48 -7.54
CA GLN A 349 3.63 -3.77 -6.87
C GLN A 349 3.72 -3.67 -5.35
N GLY A 350 3.03 -4.59 -4.66
CA GLY A 350 3.13 -4.77 -3.21
C GLY A 350 3.81 -6.10 -2.88
N HIS A 351 4.59 -6.15 -1.80
CA HIS A 351 5.36 -7.32 -1.39
C HIS A 351 4.76 -7.92 -0.10
N TYR A 352 4.18 -9.10 -0.19
CA TYR A 352 3.67 -9.82 0.97
C TYR A 352 4.66 -10.91 1.37
N ARG A 353 5.37 -10.73 2.48
CA ARG A 353 5.34 -9.67 3.49
C ARG A 353 6.76 -9.20 3.85
N VAL A 354 6.85 -8.15 4.65
CA VAL A 354 8.10 -7.44 4.95
C VAL A 354 9.20 -8.34 5.55
N LYS A 355 8.87 -9.36 6.35
CA LYS A 355 9.85 -10.31 6.92
C LYS A 355 10.84 -10.82 5.85
N TYR A 356 10.35 -11.23 4.70
CA TYR A 356 11.18 -11.84 3.65
C TYR A 356 12.09 -10.84 2.92
N LEU A 357 11.77 -9.54 3.02
CA LEU A 357 12.66 -8.45 2.62
C LEU A 357 13.74 -8.22 3.70
N ILE A 358 13.32 -8.16 4.98
CA ILE A 358 14.27 -7.95 6.09
C ILE A 358 15.27 -9.10 6.20
N ASP A 359 14.80 -10.34 6.02
CA ASP A 359 15.65 -11.54 6.03
C ASP A 359 16.48 -11.69 4.74
N ASN A 360 16.28 -10.83 3.76
CA ASN A 360 16.91 -10.88 2.43
C ASN A 360 16.81 -12.26 1.77
N THR A 361 15.61 -12.86 1.80
CA THR A 361 15.37 -14.22 1.33
C THR A 361 15.75 -14.35 -0.13
N GLN A 362 16.67 -15.27 -0.46
CA GLN A 362 17.30 -15.48 -1.78
C GLN A 362 17.92 -14.20 -2.37
N ASN A 363 18.45 -13.29 -1.55
CA ASN A 363 19.01 -11.98 -1.93
C ASN A 363 18.00 -11.08 -2.66
N LEU A 364 16.69 -11.23 -2.38
CA LEU A 364 15.65 -10.41 -3.02
C LEU A 364 15.77 -8.94 -2.64
N TYR A 365 16.07 -8.64 -1.36
CA TYR A 365 16.20 -7.27 -0.92
C TYR A 365 17.34 -6.54 -1.66
N ASP A 366 18.51 -7.17 -1.77
CA ASP A 366 19.66 -6.60 -2.48
C ASP A 366 19.33 -6.38 -3.97
N GLU A 367 18.71 -7.35 -4.62
CA GLU A 367 18.29 -7.23 -6.03
C GLU A 367 17.29 -6.09 -6.25
N LEU A 368 16.36 -5.90 -5.30
CA LEU A 368 15.45 -4.76 -5.36
C LEU A 368 16.19 -3.44 -5.17
N ALA A 369 17.04 -3.33 -4.16
CA ALA A 369 17.76 -2.10 -3.83
C ALA A 369 18.74 -1.69 -4.94
N ASP A 370 19.49 -2.65 -5.47
CA ASP A 370 20.60 -2.37 -6.41
C ASP A 370 20.12 -2.22 -7.86
N ARG A 371 18.97 -2.84 -8.21
CA ARG A 371 18.54 -2.90 -9.60
C ARG A 371 17.12 -2.35 -9.83
N TYR A 372 16.10 -2.97 -9.24
CA TYR A 372 14.70 -2.60 -9.55
C TYR A 372 14.29 -1.28 -8.92
N TYR A 373 14.80 -0.98 -7.74
CA TYR A 373 14.50 0.23 -6.95
C TYR A 373 15.75 1.07 -6.70
N SER A 374 16.74 0.99 -7.58
CA SER A 374 18.02 1.74 -7.48
C SER A 374 17.83 3.25 -7.35
N ALA A 375 16.75 3.80 -7.90
CA ALA A 375 16.34 5.19 -7.76
C ALA A 375 15.02 5.31 -6.97
N PRO A 376 14.76 6.43 -6.30
CA PRO A 376 13.46 6.74 -5.71
C PRO A 376 12.33 6.74 -6.75
N ALA A 377 11.08 6.58 -6.30
CA ALA A 377 9.92 6.77 -7.14
C ALA A 377 8.84 7.56 -6.39
N LEU A 378 8.15 8.43 -7.11
CA LEU A 378 7.00 9.18 -6.62
C LEU A 378 5.73 8.31 -6.72
N GLN A 379 4.70 8.70 -5.97
CA GLN A 379 3.39 8.08 -6.09
C GLN A 379 2.72 8.51 -7.40
N PRO A 380 2.07 7.59 -8.14
CA PRO A 380 1.25 7.97 -9.28
C PRO A 380 0.06 8.84 -8.85
N ALA A 381 -0.27 9.87 -9.62
CA ALA A 381 -1.35 10.80 -9.31
C ALA A 381 -2.74 10.16 -9.38
N MET A 382 -3.66 10.67 -8.55
CA MET A 382 -5.10 10.32 -8.56
C MET A 382 -5.90 11.32 -9.39
N THR A 383 -5.60 11.43 -10.68
CA THR A 383 -6.17 12.44 -11.59
C THR A 383 -7.69 12.37 -11.75
N TRP A 384 -8.33 11.27 -11.32
CA TRP A 384 -9.79 11.14 -11.28
C TRP A 384 -10.45 11.89 -10.11
N LEU A 385 -9.67 12.35 -9.12
CA LEU A 385 -10.13 13.15 -7.99
C LEU A 385 -9.72 14.61 -8.15
N ASP A 386 -8.47 14.84 -8.53
CA ASP A 386 -7.90 16.13 -8.88
C ASP A 386 -6.83 15.93 -9.96
N ALA A 387 -6.83 16.78 -10.96
CA ALA A 387 -5.85 16.77 -12.07
C ALA A 387 -5.07 18.09 -12.17
N ILE A 388 -5.20 18.97 -11.17
CA ILE A 388 -4.59 20.29 -11.17
C ILE A 388 -3.38 20.27 -10.23
N ALA A 389 -2.18 20.37 -10.82
CA ALA A 389 -0.96 20.47 -10.03
C ALA A 389 -0.86 21.81 -9.29
N PRO A 390 -0.16 21.86 -8.14
CA PRO A 390 0.19 23.12 -7.47
C PRO A 390 0.95 24.08 -8.40
N THR A 391 1.02 25.35 -8.02
CA THR A 391 1.89 26.31 -8.72
C THR A 391 3.36 25.89 -8.58
N THR A 392 4.15 26.19 -9.60
CA THR A 392 5.61 26.01 -9.55
C THR A 392 6.19 26.78 -8.35
N PRO A 393 7.06 26.19 -7.51
CA PRO A 393 7.79 26.96 -6.49
C PRO A 393 8.56 28.12 -7.12
N GLU A 394 8.71 29.21 -6.39
CA GLU A 394 9.41 30.40 -6.87
C GLU A 394 10.62 30.74 -6.00
N SER A 395 11.50 31.63 -6.52
CA SER A 395 12.59 32.25 -5.76
C SER A 395 13.52 31.22 -5.10
N LEU A 396 13.89 30.16 -5.85
CA LEU A 396 14.88 29.19 -5.38
C LEU A 396 16.22 29.90 -5.09
N THR A 397 16.70 29.75 -3.87
CA THR A 397 18.02 30.20 -3.43
C THR A 397 18.86 28.99 -3.05
N VAL A 398 20.10 28.94 -3.55
CA VAL A 398 21.05 27.88 -3.28
C VAL A 398 22.28 28.50 -2.64
N LYS A 399 22.61 28.09 -1.41
CA LYS A 399 23.79 28.57 -0.67
C LYS A 399 24.74 27.41 -0.43
N TYR A 400 25.88 27.43 -1.11
CA TYR A 400 26.91 26.43 -0.93
C TYR A 400 27.74 26.73 0.32
N GLN A 401 27.86 25.73 1.19
CA GLN A 401 28.65 25.78 2.40
C GLN A 401 29.68 24.63 2.39
N ARG A 402 30.66 24.72 3.30
CA ARG A 402 31.64 23.65 3.43
C ARG A 402 30.96 22.36 3.96
N GLY A 403 30.76 21.40 3.06
CA GLY A 403 30.20 20.08 3.37
C GLY A 403 28.67 19.96 3.29
N TYR A 404 27.94 21.04 2.97
CA TYR A 404 26.51 20.98 2.74
C TYR A 404 26.03 22.14 1.86
N THR A 405 24.82 22.03 1.34
CA THR A 405 24.15 23.07 0.55
C THR A 405 22.79 23.38 1.16
N GLU A 406 22.50 24.63 1.42
CA GLU A 406 21.20 25.09 1.89
C GLU A 406 20.34 25.51 0.70
N LEU A 407 19.13 24.98 0.63
CA LEU A 407 18.12 25.32 -0.34
C LEU A 407 16.97 26.03 0.36
N SER A 408 16.46 27.10 -0.22
CA SER A 408 15.22 27.75 0.22
C SER A 408 14.43 28.26 -0.98
N TRP A 409 13.09 28.26 -0.86
CA TRP A 409 12.20 28.69 -1.94
C TRP A 409 10.93 29.31 -1.36
N LYS A 410 10.15 29.98 -2.22
CA LYS A 410 8.83 30.49 -1.86
C LYS A 410 7.80 29.35 -2.02
N SER A 411 6.87 29.26 -1.07
CA SER A 411 5.83 28.24 -1.07
C SER A 411 4.95 28.31 -2.33
N SER A 412 4.56 27.13 -2.80
CA SER A 412 3.56 26.96 -3.86
C SER A 412 2.14 27.14 -3.32
N GLU A 413 1.25 27.57 -4.17
CA GLU A 413 -0.20 27.55 -3.91
C GLU A 413 -0.82 26.31 -4.55
N ASP A 414 -1.87 25.80 -3.91
CA ASP A 414 -2.67 24.69 -4.37
C ASP A 414 -4.14 25.10 -4.46
N ASN A 415 -4.91 24.47 -5.36
CA ASN A 415 -6.36 24.58 -5.40
C ASN A 415 -7.03 23.95 -4.17
N ASP A 416 -6.43 22.91 -3.57
CA ASP A 416 -6.81 22.38 -2.25
C ASP A 416 -6.33 23.31 -1.14
N LYS A 417 -7.19 24.22 -0.71
CA LYS A 417 -6.89 25.16 0.37
C LYS A 417 -6.75 24.52 1.74
N GLN A 418 -7.06 23.23 1.90
CA GLN A 418 -6.99 22.53 3.19
C GLN A 418 -5.58 21.98 3.46
N ASN A 419 -4.79 21.75 2.42
CA ASN A 419 -3.48 21.12 2.53
C ASN A 419 -2.42 21.93 1.81
N ALA A 420 -1.27 22.14 2.48
CA ALA A 420 -0.08 22.63 1.81
C ALA A 420 0.54 21.50 0.96
N PRO A 421 1.07 21.82 -0.23
CA PRO A 421 1.77 20.83 -1.05
C PRO A 421 3.06 20.35 -0.37
N TYR A 422 3.51 19.16 -0.74
CA TYR A 422 4.84 18.67 -0.45
C TYR A 422 5.81 19.14 -1.54
N TYR A 423 7.13 19.01 -1.27
CA TYR A 423 8.15 19.30 -2.26
C TYR A 423 8.99 18.07 -2.56
N VAL A 424 9.41 17.99 -3.83
CA VAL A 424 10.41 17.03 -4.31
C VAL A 424 11.67 17.82 -4.65
N ILE A 425 12.80 17.36 -4.14
CA ILE A 425 14.10 17.96 -4.39
C ILE A 425 14.85 17.09 -5.38
N TYR A 426 15.28 17.68 -6.46
CA TYR A 426 16.12 17.06 -7.47
C TYR A 426 17.51 17.67 -7.45
N ALA A 427 18.52 16.87 -7.75
CA ALA A 427 19.90 17.34 -7.85
C ALA A 427 20.67 16.60 -8.94
N SER A 428 21.52 17.31 -9.67
CA SER A 428 22.33 16.77 -10.76
C SER A 428 23.66 17.52 -10.88
N ASN A 429 24.62 16.94 -11.59
CA ASN A 429 25.84 17.62 -12.03
C ASN A 429 25.72 18.18 -13.46
N SER A 430 24.51 18.14 -14.04
CA SER A 430 24.20 18.70 -15.36
C SER A 430 23.05 19.69 -15.24
N TYR A 431 23.13 20.81 -15.97
CA TYR A 431 22.06 21.80 -16.09
C TYR A 431 21.47 21.80 -17.49
N PRO A 432 20.14 21.87 -17.65
CA PRO A 432 19.12 21.84 -16.60
C PRO A 432 19.04 20.46 -15.91
N VAL A 433 18.60 20.45 -14.65
CA VAL A 433 18.33 19.19 -13.93
C VAL A 433 17.15 18.50 -14.63
N ASP A 434 17.38 17.29 -15.11
CA ASP A 434 16.34 16.45 -15.67
C ASP A 434 15.45 15.91 -14.54
N THR A 435 14.25 16.47 -14.41
CA THR A 435 13.27 16.05 -13.38
C THR A 435 12.49 14.81 -13.75
N ASP A 436 12.58 14.33 -14.99
CA ASP A 436 11.98 13.06 -15.41
C ASP A 436 12.88 11.86 -15.10
N ASN A 437 14.16 12.10 -14.87
CA ASN A 437 15.10 11.07 -14.42
C ASN A 437 14.99 10.87 -12.89
N PRO A 438 14.49 9.71 -12.41
CA PRO A 438 14.34 9.44 -10.98
C PRO A 438 15.66 9.38 -10.21
N ASP A 439 16.81 9.16 -10.86
CA ASP A 439 18.14 9.18 -10.24
C ASP A 439 18.48 10.57 -9.68
N ASN A 440 17.81 11.62 -10.17
CA ASN A 440 18.00 12.98 -9.69
C ASN A 440 17.15 13.30 -8.45
N ILE A 441 16.21 12.44 -8.02
CA ILE A 441 15.41 12.66 -6.82
C ILE A 441 16.28 12.40 -5.58
N ILE A 442 16.55 13.42 -4.78
CA ILE A 442 17.33 13.30 -3.54
C ILE A 442 16.45 13.38 -2.28
N ALA A 443 15.26 13.99 -2.38
CA ALA A 443 14.29 13.99 -1.28
C ALA A 443 12.87 14.17 -1.83
N GLN A 444 11.91 13.63 -1.10
CA GLN A 444 10.48 13.72 -1.44
C GLN A 444 9.63 13.89 -0.19
N ARG A 445 8.39 14.40 -0.34
CA ARG A 445 7.43 14.68 0.74
C ARG A 445 7.98 15.69 1.77
N ILE A 446 8.81 16.64 1.33
CA ILE A 446 9.33 17.72 2.16
C ILE A 446 8.18 18.71 2.43
N ARG A 447 7.91 19.00 3.71
CA ARG A 447 6.84 19.93 4.13
C ARG A 447 7.33 21.36 4.32
N SER A 448 8.63 21.54 4.54
CA SER A 448 9.25 22.86 4.70
C SER A 448 9.59 23.52 3.36
N VAL A 449 9.75 24.82 3.36
CA VAL A 449 10.23 25.60 2.21
C VAL A 449 11.76 25.79 2.25
N ASN A 450 12.44 24.91 2.95
CA ASN A 450 13.89 24.84 3.01
C ASN A 450 14.34 23.37 3.13
N TYR A 451 15.55 23.11 2.67
CA TYR A 451 16.18 21.80 2.73
C TYR A 451 17.69 21.93 2.82
N VAL A 452 18.33 21.09 3.63
CA VAL A 452 19.79 21.01 3.72
C VAL A 452 20.24 19.71 3.05
N TYR A 453 20.94 19.86 1.95
CA TYR A 453 21.60 18.77 1.27
C TYR A 453 23.02 18.58 1.80
N ALA A 454 23.28 17.44 2.43
CA ALA A 454 24.60 17.05 2.90
C ALA A 454 25.00 15.74 2.22
N PRO A 455 25.94 15.75 1.26
CA PRO A 455 26.40 14.54 0.60
C PRO A 455 27.13 13.65 1.62
N VAL A 456 26.81 12.35 1.60
CA VAL A 456 27.42 11.37 2.51
C VAL A 456 28.90 11.18 2.18
N ARG A 457 29.23 11.25 0.90
CA ARG A 457 30.60 11.12 0.39
C ARG A 457 30.92 12.27 -0.56
N PRO A 458 32.18 12.71 -0.71
CA PRO A 458 32.54 13.84 -1.57
C PRO A 458 32.06 13.70 -3.03
N TRP A 459 32.03 12.48 -3.57
CA TRP A 459 31.56 12.22 -4.93
C TRP A 459 30.05 12.16 -5.08
N ASP A 460 29.28 12.18 -3.98
CA ASP A 460 27.84 12.35 -4.00
C ASP A 460 27.44 13.82 -4.13
N SER A 461 28.41 14.77 -4.13
CA SER A 461 28.15 16.20 -4.31
C SER A 461 27.39 16.48 -5.61
N ARG A 462 26.44 17.43 -5.55
CA ARG A 462 25.65 17.88 -6.70
C ARG A 462 25.77 19.39 -6.85
N GLU A 463 25.78 19.85 -8.10
CA GLU A 463 25.99 21.25 -8.44
C GLU A 463 24.69 22.00 -8.71
N TYR A 464 23.69 21.34 -9.29
CA TYR A 464 22.44 21.96 -9.70
C TYR A 464 21.26 21.32 -8.99
N PHE A 465 20.29 22.17 -8.62
CA PHE A 465 19.10 21.76 -7.89
C PHE A 465 17.85 22.23 -8.61
N ALA A 466 16.79 21.40 -8.51
CA ALA A 466 15.46 21.74 -8.96
C ALA A 466 14.44 21.33 -7.90
N ILE A 467 13.35 22.07 -7.79
CA ILE A 467 12.30 21.82 -6.78
C ILE A 467 10.95 21.89 -7.45
N SER A 468 10.16 20.82 -7.34
CA SER A 468 8.75 20.79 -7.69
C SER A 468 7.87 20.72 -6.45
N ALA A 469 6.59 21.09 -6.59
CA ALA A 469 5.56 20.93 -5.59
C ALA A 469 4.65 19.77 -6.00
N VAL A 470 4.18 19.00 -5.02
CA VAL A 470 3.27 17.87 -5.21
C VAL A 470 2.10 18.00 -4.23
N ASP A 471 0.87 17.93 -4.72
CA ASP A 471 -0.32 17.96 -3.89
C ASP A 471 -0.58 16.63 -3.16
N ARG A 472 -1.66 16.57 -2.40
CA ARG A 472 -2.09 15.34 -1.68
C ARG A 472 -2.65 14.27 -2.63
N TYR A 473 -2.94 14.60 -3.88
CA TYR A 473 -3.42 13.67 -4.92
C TYR A 473 -2.29 13.11 -5.78
N GLY A 474 -1.06 13.63 -5.64
CA GLY A 474 0.13 13.20 -6.35
C GLY A 474 0.41 13.99 -7.64
N ASN A 475 -0.32 15.09 -7.91
CA ASN A 475 -0.04 15.95 -9.06
C ASN A 475 1.21 16.77 -8.81
N GLU A 476 2.18 16.66 -9.70
CA GLU A 476 3.48 17.34 -9.58
C GLU A 476 3.50 18.59 -10.50
N SER A 477 3.92 19.72 -9.95
CA SER A 477 4.14 20.96 -10.68
C SER A 477 5.39 20.88 -11.57
N LYS A 478 5.56 21.86 -12.46
CA LYS A 478 6.86 22.14 -13.03
C LYS A 478 7.86 22.49 -11.91
N ALA A 479 9.14 22.23 -12.15
CA ALA A 479 10.17 22.53 -11.17
C ALA A 479 10.78 23.93 -11.41
N VAL A 480 11.03 24.66 -10.32
CA VAL A 480 11.94 25.80 -10.36
C VAL A 480 13.36 25.29 -10.34
N GLN A 481 14.23 25.89 -11.16
CA GLN A 481 15.64 25.58 -11.25
C GLN A 481 16.44 26.88 -11.21
N MET A 482 17.64 26.84 -10.66
CA MET A 482 18.55 27.95 -10.70
C MET A 482 19.79 27.57 -11.51
N LYS A 483 20.14 28.40 -12.49
CA LYS A 483 21.43 28.31 -13.16
C LYS A 483 22.49 28.65 -12.12
N SER A 484 23.54 27.83 -12.03
CA SER A 484 24.57 27.96 -11.01
C SER A 484 24.90 29.43 -10.69
N PRO A 485 25.04 29.81 -9.41
CA PRO A 485 25.74 31.05 -9.12
C PRO A 485 27.17 30.87 -9.64
N LEU A 486 27.59 31.81 -10.46
CA LEU A 486 28.98 31.95 -10.91
C LEU A 486 29.95 32.06 -9.73
#